data_a89af00fd270d71b397baebeb7665b6e
#
_entry.id   a89af00fd270d71b397baebeb7665b6e
#
_cell.length_a   1.000
_cell.length_b   1.000
_cell.length_c   1.000
_cell.angle_alpha   90.00
_cell.angle_beta   90.00
_cell.angle_gamma   90.00
#
_symmetry.space_group_name_H-M   'P 1'
#
loop_
_entity.id
_entity.type
_entity.pdbx_description
1 polymer ?
#
loop_
_entity_poly.entity_id
_entity_poly.type
_entity_poly.pdbx_seq_one_letter_code
_entity_poly.pdbx_strand_id
1 'polypeptide(L)'
;MSKPRQSPQILIFAITMFFALPTASHAQVKVLMFGGFSAADQELLPEFQNTTGISVSTARGASQGDGPNTIGAQLRRGVPADVVIMSRGGLTELMAEGRIAVGSDVDLARVPLGVCVRAGTPRPDIRTIDAFRQTLLRAKSIGSQSSSTIYMTTKLFPQLGIVSAMTGKLSDAGPAGVASGEVEIVIAPVSEMLTVPGADFVGTIPAEIQYVQVFAAALVKGAKEPEASKRLIAFLASERATSAIEKTGMKRPALR
;
A
#
# COMPACT_ATOMS: atom_id res chain seq x y z
N MET A 1 31.65 -79.02 47.90
CA MET A 1 31.98 -77.58 47.72
C MET A 1 31.70 -77.21 46.28
N SER A 2 30.51 -76.69 46.03
CA SER A 2 30.08 -76.34 44.64
C SER A 2 30.12 -74.80 44.48
N LYS A 3 30.89 -74.31 43.54
CA LYS A 3 30.93 -72.88 43.15
C LYS A 3 29.72 -72.49 42.37
N PRO A 4 29.11 -71.33 42.61
CA PRO A 4 28.03 -70.84 41.77
C PRO A 4 28.57 -70.21 40.46
N ARG A 5 27.90 -70.55 39.38
CA ARG A 5 28.12 -70.05 38.01
C ARG A 5 27.50 -68.69 37.92
N GLN A 6 28.28 -67.61 37.59
CA GLN A 6 27.83 -66.30 37.30
C GLN A 6 27.40 -66.22 35.80
N SER A 7 26.17 -65.82 35.54
CA SER A 7 25.67 -65.52 34.22
C SER A 7 25.96 -64.06 33.82
N PRO A 8 26.41 -63.76 32.61
CA PRO A 8 26.63 -62.38 32.18
C PRO A 8 25.29 -61.70 31.86
N GLN A 9 25.04 -60.60 32.57
CA GLN A 9 23.92 -59.70 32.23
C GLN A 9 24.31 -58.87 30.96
N ILE A 10 23.61 -59.11 29.87
CA ILE A 10 23.72 -58.31 28.65
C ILE A 10 22.90 -57.03 28.83
N LEU A 11 23.60 -55.90 28.99
CA LEU A 11 23.01 -54.56 29.08
C LEU A 11 22.69 -54.08 27.66
N ILE A 12 21.40 -54.14 27.24
CA ILE A 12 20.94 -53.62 25.96
C ILE A 12 20.76 -52.11 26.12
N PHE A 13 21.69 -51.33 25.55
CA PHE A 13 21.55 -49.88 25.41
C PHE A 13 20.58 -49.59 24.25
N ALA A 14 19.34 -49.23 24.59
CA ALA A 14 18.39 -48.69 23.61
C ALA A 14 18.79 -47.25 23.23
N ILE A 15 19.42 -47.07 22.07
CA ILE A 15 19.69 -45.76 21.50
C ILE A 15 18.35 -45.23 20.95
N THR A 16 17.72 -44.34 21.69
CA THR A 16 16.54 -43.61 21.26
C THR A 16 17.00 -42.51 20.30
N MET A 17 16.90 -42.77 19.00
CA MET A 17 17.21 -41.82 17.95
C MET A 17 16.07 -40.76 17.87
N PHE A 18 16.32 -39.59 18.48
CA PHE A 18 15.40 -38.44 18.42
C PHE A 18 15.45 -37.87 17.00
N PHE A 19 14.50 -38.23 16.16
CA PHE A 19 14.25 -37.53 14.90
C PHE A 19 13.69 -36.15 15.25
N ALA A 20 14.56 -35.13 15.26
CA ALA A 20 14.12 -33.74 15.24
C ALA A 20 13.47 -33.49 13.87
N LEU A 21 12.13 -33.51 13.82
CA LEU A 21 11.39 -33.03 12.68
C LEU A 21 11.77 -31.55 12.49
N PRO A 22 12.21 -31.13 11.29
CA PRO A 22 12.45 -29.73 11.03
C PRO A 22 11.11 -29.00 11.20
N THR A 23 10.99 -28.14 12.19
CA THR A 23 9.91 -27.17 12.27
C THR A 23 10.06 -26.30 11.04
N ALA A 24 9.16 -26.49 10.08
CA ALA A 24 9.08 -25.62 8.90
C ALA A 24 8.84 -24.21 9.44
N SER A 25 9.89 -23.38 9.49
CA SER A 25 9.75 -21.96 9.73
C SER A 25 8.93 -21.42 8.57
N HIS A 26 7.65 -21.13 8.82
CA HIS A 26 6.82 -20.50 7.83
C HIS A 26 7.39 -19.10 7.57
N ALA A 27 7.80 -18.84 6.33
CA ALA A 27 8.30 -17.54 5.92
C ALA A 27 7.23 -16.47 6.20
N GLN A 28 7.63 -15.37 6.86
CA GLN A 28 6.76 -14.23 7.10
C GLN A 28 7.28 -13.00 6.38
N VAL A 29 6.61 -12.60 5.32
CA VAL A 29 6.92 -11.40 4.55
C VAL A 29 6.36 -10.17 5.25
N LYS A 30 7.20 -9.17 5.50
CA LYS A 30 6.82 -7.88 6.08
C LYS A 30 6.65 -6.85 4.98
N VAL A 31 5.47 -6.26 4.89
CA VAL A 31 5.11 -5.27 3.88
C VAL A 31 4.89 -3.91 4.51
N LEU A 32 5.53 -2.87 3.99
CA LEU A 32 5.15 -1.47 4.23
C LEU A 32 4.33 -0.98 3.04
N MET A 33 3.08 -0.57 3.28
CA MET A 33 2.13 -0.28 2.23
C MET A 33 1.44 1.06 2.39
N PHE A 34 1.25 1.77 1.29
CA PHE A 34 0.38 2.94 1.21
C PHE A 34 -1.10 2.54 1.18
N GLY A 35 -1.95 3.34 1.82
CA GLY A 35 -3.37 3.04 2.03
C GLY A 35 -4.17 2.77 0.75
N GLY A 36 -3.81 3.40 -0.35
CA GLY A 36 -4.55 3.30 -1.61
C GLY A 36 -4.57 1.91 -2.27
N PHE A 37 -3.69 1.00 -1.88
CA PHE A 37 -3.70 -0.40 -2.35
C PHE A 37 -4.33 -1.36 -1.34
N SER A 38 -4.71 -0.88 -0.15
CA SER A 38 -5.10 -1.73 0.98
C SER A 38 -6.32 -2.60 0.73
N ALA A 39 -7.34 -2.08 0.06
CA ALA A 39 -8.57 -2.83 -0.18
C ALA A 39 -8.31 -4.03 -1.11
N ALA A 40 -7.50 -3.84 -2.15
CA ALA A 40 -7.08 -4.94 -3.02
C ALA A 40 -6.19 -5.95 -2.27
N ASP A 41 -5.26 -5.48 -1.44
CA ASP A 41 -4.39 -6.32 -0.62
C ASP A 41 -5.21 -7.22 0.33
N GLN A 42 -6.19 -6.65 1.03
CA GLN A 42 -7.06 -7.41 1.94
C GLN A 42 -7.85 -8.52 1.24
N GLU A 43 -8.26 -8.32 -0.02
CA GLU A 43 -8.95 -9.36 -0.81
C GLU A 43 -7.97 -10.43 -1.29
N LEU A 44 -6.74 -10.06 -1.64
CA LEU A 44 -5.74 -10.93 -2.27
C LEU A 44 -4.91 -11.76 -1.29
N LEU A 45 -4.58 -11.21 -0.12
CA LEU A 45 -3.68 -11.88 0.83
C LEU A 45 -4.18 -13.24 1.32
N PRO A 46 -5.48 -13.45 1.62
CA PRO A 46 -5.96 -14.78 2.04
C PRO A 46 -5.69 -15.86 1.00
N GLU A 47 -5.89 -15.57 -0.29
CA GLU A 47 -5.61 -16.51 -1.38
C GLU A 47 -4.11 -16.80 -1.47
N PHE A 48 -3.26 -15.78 -1.43
CA PHE A 48 -1.81 -15.95 -1.45
C PHE A 48 -1.33 -16.82 -0.28
N GLN A 49 -1.75 -16.50 0.93
CA GLN A 49 -1.33 -17.23 2.14
C GLN A 49 -1.80 -18.69 2.12
N ASN A 50 -3.06 -18.94 1.71
CA ASN A 50 -3.62 -20.29 1.63
C ASN A 50 -2.94 -21.15 0.55
N THR A 51 -2.55 -20.55 -0.57
CA THR A 51 -1.95 -21.30 -1.70
C THR A 51 -0.43 -21.49 -1.56
N THR A 52 0.23 -20.66 -0.77
CA THR A 52 1.70 -20.68 -0.66
C THR A 52 2.23 -21.11 0.70
N GLY A 53 1.41 -21.05 1.76
CA GLY A 53 1.84 -21.21 3.14
C GLY A 53 2.71 -20.06 3.67
N ILE A 54 2.90 -18.99 2.88
CA ILE A 54 3.70 -17.81 3.27
C ILE A 54 2.78 -16.83 4.00
N SER A 55 3.09 -16.50 5.25
CA SER A 55 2.35 -15.46 5.98
C SER A 55 2.82 -14.06 5.57
N VAL A 56 1.90 -13.09 5.59
CA VAL A 56 2.19 -11.69 5.27
C VAL A 56 1.73 -10.79 6.40
N SER A 57 2.59 -9.89 6.82
CA SER A 57 2.28 -8.87 7.82
C SER A 57 2.42 -7.50 7.19
N THR A 58 1.34 -6.73 7.11
CA THR A 58 1.30 -5.42 6.47
C THR A 58 1.21 -4.30 7.51
N ALA A 59 2.13 -3.34 7.44
CA ALA A 59 2.06 -2.07 8.15
C ALA A 59 1.89 -0.92 7.14
N ARG A 60 1.36 0.21 7.61
CA ARG A 60 1.01 1.34 6.74
C ARG A 60 1.98 2.49 6.84
N GLY A 61 2.10 3.23 5.73
CA GLY A 61 2.84 4.49 5.65
C GLY A 61 2.41 5.33 4.46
N ALA A 62 2.64 6.64 4.52
CA ALA A 62 2.47 7.49 3.37
C ALA A 62 3.54 7.22 2.32
N SER A 63 3.18 7.29 1.03
CA SER A 63 4.14 7.05 -0.07
C SER A 63 5.22 8.12 -0.16
N GLN A 64 4.88 9.38 0.09
CA GLN A 64 5.76 10.54 -0.07
C GLN A 64 5.45 11.60 0.99
N GLY A 65 6.34 12.57 1.14
CA GLY A 65 6.27 13.68 2.10
C GLY A 65 7.32 13.58 3.18
N ASP A 66 7.34 14.58 4.09
CA ASP A 66 8.38 14.74 5.11
C ASP A 66 7.98 14.15 6.48
N GLY A 67 6.77 13.62 6.58
CA GLY A 67 6.23 13.10 7.84
C GLY A 67 6.95 11.85 8.35
N PRO A 68 6.97 11.63 9.67
CA PRO A 68 7.63 10.47 10.29
C PRO A 68 6.99 9.13 9.91
N ASN A 69 5.74 9.14 9.44
CA ASN A 69 5.00 7.95 9.06
C ASN A 69 5.10 7.59 7.56
N THR A 70 5.95 8.32 6.79
CA THR A 70 6.21 7.92 5.41
C THR A 70 6.97 6.59 5.37
N ILE A 71 6.75 5.79 4.33
CA ILE A 71 7.45 4.52 4.12
C ILE A 71 8.97 4.74 4.11
N GLY A 72 9.42 5.81 3.43
CA GLY A 72 10.84 6.19 3.41
C GLY A 72 11.40 6.51 4.80
N ALA A 73 10.68 7.29 5.62
CA ALA A 73 11.10 7.61 6.97
C ALA A 73 11.14 6.36 7.88
N GLN A 74 10.17 5.45 7.73
CA GLN A 74 10.16 4.18 8.46
C GLN A 74 11.37 3.32 8.09
N LEU A 75 11.69 3.17 6.81
CA LEU A 75 12.88 2.43 6.34
C LEU A 75 14.19 3.09 6.82
N ARG A 76 14.27 4.44 6.82
CA ARG A 76 15.45 5.15 7.33
C ARG A 76 15.68 4.91 8.83
N ARG A 77 14.61 4.75 9.61
CA ARG A 77 14.68 4.40 11.04
C ARG A 77 14.90 2.91 11.31
N GLY A 78 15.03 2.08 10.26
CA GLY A 78 15.28 0.66 10.41
C GLY A 78 14.03 -0.19 10.71
N VAL A 79 12.82 0.33 10.44
CA VAL A 79 11.60 -0.49 10.52
C VAL A 79 11.75 -1.67 9.55
N PRO A 80 11.65 -2.92 10.03
CA PRO A 80 11.85 -4.09 9.20
C PRO A 80 10.76 -4.20 8.14
N ALA A 81 11.17 -4.32 6.88
CA ALA A 81 10.29 -4.61 5.75
C ALA A 81 11.04 -5.44 4.71
N ASP A 82 10.33 -6.33 4.04
CA ASP A 82 10.81 -7.12 2.92
C ASP A 82 10.30 -6.57 1.59
N VAL A 83 9.06 -6.06 1.59
CA VAL A 83 8.40 -5.48 0.42
C VAL A 83 7.85 -4.10 0.77
N VAL A 84 7.93 -3.18 -0.19
CA VAL A 84 7.16 -1.93 -0.18
C VAL A 84 6.12 -1.94 -1.27
N ILE A 85 4.90 -1.40 -0.99
CA ILE A 85 3.84 -1.14 -1.98
C ILE A 85 3.44 0.32 -1.84
N MET A 86 3.74 1.14 -2.85
CA MET A 86 3.61 2.58 -2.74
C MET A 86 3.46 3.27 -4.11
N SER A 87 3.29 4.59 -4.12
CA SER A 87 3.28 5.33 -5.40
C SER A 87 4.61 5.19 -6.12
N ARG A 88 4.56 5.12 -7.45
CA ARG A 88 5.77 5.05 -8.31
C ARG A 88 6.74 6.21 -8.02
N GLY A 89 6.21 7.42 -7.77
CA GLY A 89 7.05 8.57 -7.40
C GLY A 89 7.86 8.31 -6.13
N GLY A 90 7.20 7.91 -5.04
CA GLY A 90 7.89 7.61 -3.80
C GLY A 90 8.83 6.41 -3.90
N LEU A 91 8.46 5.40 -4.70
CA LEU A 91 9.36 4.27 -4.96
C LEU A 91 10.62 4.71 -5.69
N THR A 92 10.52 5.62 -6.66
CA THR A 92 11.68 6.17 -7.38
C THR A 92 12.63 6.91 -6.43
N GLU A 93 12.10 7.63 -5.43
CA GLU A 93 12.92 8.26 -4.38
C GLU A 93 13.69 7.22 -3.57
N LEU A 94 13.04 6.13 -3.14
CA LEU A 94 13.70 5.04 -2.40
C LEU A 94 14.72 4.27 -3.25
N MET A 95 14.50 4.15 -4.54
CA MET A 95 15.47 3.58 -5.48
C MET A 95 16.71 4.47 -5.58
N ALA A 96 16.53 5.78 -5.70
CA ALA A 96 17.63 6.75 -5.71
C ALA A 96 18.43 6.75 -4.40
N GLU A 97 17.77 6.51 -3.26
CA GLU A 97 18.42 6.31 -1.96
C GLU A 97 19.13 4.96 -1.82
N GLY A 98 19.04 4.08 -2.82
CA GLY A 98 19.64 2.74 -2.79
C GLY A 98 19.00 1.79 -1.77
N ARG A 99 17.74 2.01 -1.40
CA ARG A 99 16.99 1.20 -0.42
C ARG A 99 16.23 0.05 -1.03
N ILE A 100 16.09 0.03 -2.34
CA ILE A 100 15.36 -0.99 -3.10
C ILE A 100 16.35 -1.89 -3.84
N ALA A 101 16.06 -3.18 -3.90
CA ALA A 101 16.84 -4.13 -4.70
C ALA A 101 16.67 -3.79 -6.20
N VAL A 102 17.77 -3.68 -6.92
CA VAL A 102 17.78 -3.28 -8.33
C VAL A 102 16.95 -4.25 -9.17
N GLY A 103 16.07 -3.71 -10.02
CA GLY A 103 15.25 -4.49 -10.96
C GLY A 103 14.12 -5.29 -10.30
N SER A 104 13.80 -5.03 -9.03
CA SER A 104 12.73 -5.73 -8.32
C SER A 104 11.37 -5.02 -8.38
N ASP A 105 11.34 -3.83 -8.95
CA ASP A 105 10.15 -2.98 -8.98
C ASP A 105 9.17 -3.38 -10.06
N VAL A 106 7.89 -3.49 -9.70
CA VAL A 106 6.81 -3.90 -10.59
C VAL A 106 5.61 -3.00 -10.39
N ASP A 107 5.05 -2.46 -11.49
CA ASP A 107 3.79 -1.72 -11.45
C ASP A 107 2.63 -2.70 -11.21
N LEU A 108 1.80 -2.42 -10.20
CA LEU A 108 0.67 -3.25 -9.82
C LEU A 108 -0.65 -2.72 -10.36
N ALA A 109 -0.89 -1.43 -10.21
CA ALA A 109 -2.14 -0.81 -10.54
C ALA A 109 -2.00 0.68 -10.90
N ARG A 110 -2.98 1.20 -11.62
CA ARG A 110 -3.13 2.62 -11.97
C ARG A 110 -4.46 3.11 -11.44
N VAL A 111 -4.49 4.29 -10.84
CA VAL A 111 -5.70 4.86 -10.25
C VAL A 111 -5.78 6.36 -10.53
N PRO A 112 -6.93 6.88 -11.02
CA PRO A 112 -7.15 8.31 -11.17
C PRO A 112 -7.38 8.97 -9.81
N LEU A 113 -7.13 10.27 -9.71
CA LEU A 113 -7.63 11.07 -8.60
C LEU A 113 -9.13 11.34 -8.76
N GLY A 114 -9.81 11.31 -7.65
CA GLY A 114 -11.22 11.64 -7.53
C GLY A 114 -11.48 12.64 -6.42
N VAL A 115 -12.74 13.02 -6.31
CA VAL A 115 -13.28 13.90 -5.27
C VAL A 115 -14.29 13.11 -4.46
N CYS A 116 -14.22 13.22 -3.14
CA CYS A 116 -15.29 12.79 -2.25
C CYS A 116 -15.68 13.91 -1.29
N VAL A 117 -16.93 13.82 -0.83
CA VAL A 117 -17.55 14.72 0.13
C VAL A 117 -18.23 13.90 1.22
N ARG A 118 -18.67 14.53 2.30
CA ARG A 118 -19.45 13.84 3.32
C ARG A 118 -20.76 13.31 2.74
N ALA A 119 -21.08 12.08 3.10
CA ALA A 119 -22.32 11.44 2.66
C ALA A 119 -23.57 12.29 3.00
N GLY A 120 -24.48 12.40 2.01
CA GLY A 120 -25.69 13.20 2.14
C GLY A 120 -25.50 14.70 1.94
N THR A 121 -24.28 15.21 1.69
CA THR A 121 -24.09 16.61 1.33
C THR A 121 -24.26 16.83 -0.19
N PRO A 122 -24.61 18.07 -0.63
CA PRO A 122 -24.71 18.36 -2.06
C PRO A 122 -23.39 18.05 -2.79
N ARG A 123 -23.48 17.31 -3.89
CA ARG A 123 -22.31 16.97 -4.71
C ARG A 123 -21.88 18.21 -5.52
N PRO A 124 -20.62 18.64 -5.39
CA PRO A 124 -20.12 19.77 -6.19
C PRO A 124 -20.01 19.38 -7.67
N ASP A 125 -20.15 20.37 -8.57
CA ASP A 125 -19.89 20.18 -9.98
C ASP A 125 -18.38 20.17 -10.24
N ILE A 126 -17.89 19.05 -10.78
CA ILE A 126 -16.47 18.84 -11.09
C ILE A 126 -16.26 18.35 -12.53
N ARG A 127 -17.30 18.45 -13.40
CA ARG A 127 -17.31 17.85 -14.74
C ARG A 127 -16.41 18.58 -15.74
N THR A 128 -16.13 19.86 -15.50
CA THR A 128 -15.24 20.68 -16.34
C THR A 128 -14.13 21.29 -15.50
N ILE A 129 -13.04 21.72 -16.15
CA ILE A 129 -11.93 22.40 -15.45
C ILE A 129 -12.44 23.63 -14.69
N ASP A 130 -13.30 24.45 -15.30
CA ASP A 130 -13.83 25.66 -14.67
C ASP A 130 -14.74 25.32 -13.48
N ALA A 131 -15.67 24.36 -13.62
CA ALA A 131 -16.52 23.92 -12.52
C ALA A 131 -15.70 23.36 -11.36
N PHE A 132 -14.70 22.55 -11.65
CA PHE A 132 -13.78 22.01 -10.65
C PHE A 132 -12.97 23.12 -9.97
N ARG A 133 -12.41 24.06 -10.76
CA ARG A 133 -11.73 25.24 -10.22
C ARG A 133 -12.62 26.05 -9.27
N GLN A 134 -13.88 26.32 -9.68
CA GLN A 134 -14.84 27.03 -8.81
C GLN A 134 -15.17 26.23 -7.54
N THR A 135 -15.26 24.92 -7.64
CA THR A 135 -15.44 24.05 -6.46
C THR A 135 -14.28 24.19 -5.47
N LEU A 136 -13.03 24.16 -5.93
CA LEU A 136 -11.87 24.38 -5.07
C LEU A 136 -11.83 25.78 -4.44
N LEU A 137 -12.19 26.80 -5.23
CA LEU A 137 -12.21 28.17 -4.71
C LEU A 137 -13.27 28.37 -3.60
N ARG A 138 -14.44 27.73 -3.72
CA ARG A 138 -15.53 27.80 -2.72
C ARG A 138 -15.28 26.93 -1.50
N ALA A 139 -14.58 25.82 -1.64
CA ALA A 139 -14.30 24.92 -0.52
C ALA A 139 -13.56 25.66 0.61
N LYS A 140 -14.00 25.43 1.85
CA LYS A 140 -13.38 26.01 3.05
C LYS A 140 -12.13 25.21 3.45
N SER A 141 -12.15 23.91 3.23
CA SER A 141 -11.04 23.00 3.53
C SER A 141 -10.97 21.85 2.52
N ILE A 142 -9.77 21.46 2.17
CA ILE A 142 -9.48 20.43 1.17
C ILE A 142 -8.50 19.44 1.81
N GLY A 143 -8.93 18.20 1.97
CA GLY A 143 -8.07 17.12 2.41
C GLY A 143 -7.32 16.48 1.22
N SER A 144 -6.07 16.19 1.42
CA SER A 144 -5.24 15.42 0.47
C SER A 144 -3.98 14.92 1.16
N GLN A 145 -3.48 13.79 0.73
CA GLN A 145 -2.32 13.17 1.36
C GLN A 145 -1.25 12.76 0.34
N SER A 146 0.01 12.75 0.80
CA SER A 146 1.11 12.12 0.08
C SER A 146 1.27 12.63 -1.36
N SER A 147 1.38 11.73 -2.33
CA SER A 147 1.57 12.03 -3.77
C SER A 147 0.49 12.92 -4.35
N SER A 148 -0.76 12.82 -3.87
CA SER A 148 -1.87 13.66 -4.32
C SER A 148 -1.65 15.11 -3.92
N THR A 149 -1.21 15.36 -2.68
CA THR A 149 -0.86 16.71 -2.20
C THR A 149 0.29 17.30 -3.01
N ILE A 150 1.32 16.51 -3.29
CA ILE A 150 2.47 16.96 -4.11
C ILE A 150 1.98 17.34 -5.51
N TYR A 151 1.18 16.50 -6.17
CA TYR A 151 0.62 16.82 -7.47
C TYR A 151 -0.23 18.10 -7.44
N MET A 152 -1.13 18.23 -6.45
CA MET A 152 -2.00 19.39 -6.33
C MET A 152 -1.20 20.68 -6.16
N THR A 153 -0.22 20.70 -5.29
CA THR A 153 0.54 21.91 -4.97
C THR A 153 1.54 22.30 -6.05
N THR A 154 2.17 21.32 -6.71
CA THR A 154 3.25 21.56 -7.66
C THR A 154 2.79 21.67 -9.12
N LYS A 155 1.60 21.12 -9.44
CA LYS A 155 1.08 21.08 -10.82
C LYS A 155 -0.33 21.64 -10.94
N LEU A 156 -1.30 21.06 -10.21
CA LEU A 156 -2.72 21.35 -10.39
C LEU A 156 -3.06 22.81 -10.04
N PHE A 157 -2.70 23.29 -8.86
CA PHE A 157 -3.02 24.65 -8.43
C PHE A 157 -2.33 25.73 -9.29
N PRO A 158 -1.04 25.59 -9.67
CA PRO A 158 -0.41 26.46 -10.64
C PRO A 158 -1.15 26.48 -11.99
N GLN A 159 -1.51 25.29 -12.54
CA GLN A 159 -2.22 25.18 -13.80
C GLN A 159 -3.61 25.86 -13.77
N LEU A 160 -4.31 25.77 -12.64
CA LEU A 160 -5.60 26.40 -12.42
C LEU A 160 -5.50 27.89 -12.02
N GLY A 161 -4.31 28.42 -11.77
CA GLY A 161 -4.11 29.80 -11.33
C GLY A 161 -4.71 30.13 -9.97
N ILE A 162 -4.70 29.15 -9.03
CA ILE A 162 -5.37 29.29 -7.71
C ILE A 162 -4.43 29.12 -6.51
N VAL A 163 -3.11 29.09 -6.71
CA VAL A 163 -2.13 28.82 -5.63
C VAL A 163 -2.39 29.69 -4.39
N SER A 164 -2.51 31.00 -4.54
CA SER A 164 -2.73 31.92 -3.43
C SER A 164 -4.05 31.68 -2.70
N ALA A 165 -5.11 31.29 -3.44
CA ALA A 165 -6.42 31.01 -2.89
C ALA A 165 -6.49 29.70 -2.10
N MET A 166 -5.51 28.83 -2.26
CA MET A 166 -5.40 27.53 -1.55
C MET A 166 -4.61 27.63 -0.24
N THR A 167 -3.96 28.76 0.01
CA THR A 167 -3.23 28.98 1.28
C THR A 167 -4.16 28.80 2.46
N GLY A 168 -3.75 27.92 3.41
CA GLY A 168 -4.53 27.62 4.63
C GLY A 168 -5.74 26.71 4.43
N LYS A 169 -6.05 26.26 3.20
CA LYS A 169 -7.18 25.36 2.93
C LYS A 169 -6.78 23.88 2.90
N LEU A 170 -5.50 23.56 2.66
CA LEU A 170 -5.04 22.17 2.62
C LEU A 170 -4.87 21.57 4.00
N SER A 171 -5.34 20.36 4.18
CA SER A 171 -5.15 19.52 5.35
C SER A 171 -4.64 18.13 4.94
N ASP A 172 -3.84 17.51 5.80
CA ASP A 172 -3.39 16.11 5.64
C ASP A 172 -4.50 15.13 6.08
N ALA A 173 -5.70 15.35 5.56
CA ALA A 173 -6.88 14.52 5.81
C ALA A 173 -7.21 13.67 4.59
N GLY A 174 -7.38 12.36 4.79
CA GLY A 174 -7.89 11.43 3.78
C GLY A 174 -9.42 11.38 3.76
N PRO A 175 -10.04 10.43 3.02
CA PRO A 175 -11.49 10.31 2.88
C PRO A 175 -12.26 10.15 4.21
N ALA A 176 -11.65 9.59 5.24
CA ALA A 176 -12.24 9.56 6.58
C ALA A 176 -12.47 10.97 7.17
N GLY A 177 -11.67 11.96 6.75
CA GLY A 177 -11.80 13.35 7.19
C GLY A 177 -13.08 14.03 6.70
N VAL A 178 -13.60 13.69 5.50
CA VAL A 178 -14.91 14.18 5.06
C VAL A 178 -16.04 13.48 5.83
N ALA A 179 -15.89 12.19 6.11
CA ALA A 179 -16.89 11.44 6.86
C ALA A 179 -17.05 11.98 8.29
N SER A 180 -15.95 12.36 8.95
CA SER A 180 -15.95 12.98 10.28
C SER A 180 -16.35 14.47 10.26
N GLY A 181 -16.27 15.15 9.11
CA GLY A 181 -16.49 16.58 8.99
C GLY A 181 -15.26 17.44 9.30
N GLU A 182 -14.07 16.85 9.37
CA GLU A 182 -12.79 17.56 9.55
C GLU A 182 -12.47 18.45 8.34
N VAL A 183 -12.77 17.94 7.15
CA VAL A 183 -12.61 18.68 5.88
C VAL A 183 -13.88 18.60 5.04
N GLU A 184 -14.07 19.62 4.18
CA GLU A 184 -15.27 19.72 3.35
C GLU A 184 -15.22 18.80 2.12
N ILE A 185 -14.08 18.74 1.45
CA ILE A 185 -13.82 17.85 0.32
C ILE A 185 -12.47 17.18 0.45
N VAL A 186 -12.32 15.99 -0.16
CA VAL A 186 -11.01 15.31 -0.28
C VAL A 186 -10.72 15.02 -1.75
N ILE A 187 -9.47 15.23 -2.14
CA ILE A 187 -8.91 14.82 -3.42
C ILE A 187 -7.85 13.77 -3.15
N ALA A 188 -8.11 12.54 -3.58
CA ALA A 188 -7.26 11.38 -3.35
C ALA A 188 -7.45 10.34 -4.46
N PRO A 189 -6.64 9.27 -4.50
CA PRO A 189 -6.90 8.12 -5.35
C PRO A 189 -8.31 7.56 -5.14
N VAL A 190 -9.01 7.22 -6.22
CA VAL A 190 -10.38 6.67 -6.15
C VAL A 190 -10.44 5.43 -5.25
N SER A 191 -9.40 4.61 -5.25
CA SER A 191 -9.31 3.39 -4.43
C SER A 191 -9.33 3.65 -2.92
N GLU A 192 -9.04 4.87 -2.48
CA GLU A 192 -9.14 5.23 -1.06
C GLU A 192 -10.54 5.69 -0.64
N MET A 193 -11.40 6.02 -1.60
CA MET A 193 -12.72 6.64 -1.34
C MET A 193 -13.85 5.62 -1.30
N LEU A 194 -13.80 4.61 -2.18
CA LEU A 194 -14.95 3.72 -2.45
C LEU A 194 -15.37 2.85 -1.25
N THR A 195 -14.49 2.67 -0.29
CA THR A 195 -14.70 1.77 0.87
C THR A 195 -14.85 2.51 2.19
N VAL A 196 -14.87 3.85 2.17
CA VAL A 196 -14.95 4.65 3.41
C VAL A 196 -16.41 4.96 3.74
N PRO A 197 -16.96 4.40 4.83
CA PRO A 197 -18.31 4.72 5.26
C PRO A 197 -18.44 6.22 5.61
N GLY A 198 -19.53 6.85 5.18
CA GLY A 198 -19.77 8.27 5.41
C GLY A 198 -19.09 9.23 4.45
N ALA A 199 -18.38 8.73 3.44
CA ALA A 199 -17.84 9.50 2.32
C ALA A 199 -18.54 9.12 1.02
N ASP A 200 -19.07 10.11 0.28
CA ASP A 200 -19.67 9.95 -1.04
C ASP A 200 -18.65 10.30 -2.14
N PHE A 201 -18.34 9.34 -2.99
CA PHE A 201 -17.56 9.59 -4.19
C PHE A 201 -18.37 10.42 -5.18
N VAL A 202 -17.84 11.60 -5.55
CA VAL A 202 -18.47 12.54 -6.49
C VAL A 202 -18.16 12.17 -7.94
N GLY A 203 -16.90 11.85 -8.21
CA GLY A 203 -16.36 11.53 -9.54
C GLY A 203 -14.86 11.73 -9.60
N THR A 204 -14.28 11.42 -10.76
CA THR A 204 -12.86 11.74 -11.04
C THR A 204 -12.72 13.22 -11.41
N ILE A 205 -11.55 13.81 -11.15
CA ILE A 205 -11.24 15.15 -11.64
C ILE A 205 -11.22 15.15 -13.18
N PRO A 206 -11.40 16.31 -13.87
CA PRO A 206 -11.43 16.37 -15.33
C PRO A 206 -10.21 15.74 -16.00
N ALA A 207 -10.42 15.08 -17.13
CA ALA A 207 -9.41 14.26 -17.79
C ALA A 207 -8.15 15.04 -18.19
N GLU A 208 -8.32 16.30 -18.58
CA GLU A 208 -7.25 17.18 -19.05
C GLU A 208 -6.27 17.60 -17.95
N ILE A 209 -6.74 17.52 -16.71
CA ILE A 209 -5.94 17.82 -15.49
C ILE A 209 -5.85 16.60 -14.58
N GLN A 210 -6.09 15.39 -15.11
CA GLN A 210 -6.05 14.16 -14.33
C GLN A 210 -4.62 13.73 -14.02
N TYR A 211 -4.41 13.30 -12.78
CA TYR A 211 -3.23 12.57 -12.38
C TYR A 211 -3.57 11.10 -12.14
N VAL A 212 -3.02 10.25 -12.99
CA VAL A 212 -3.15 8.80 -12.82
C VAL A 212 -1.97 8.30 -12.00
N GLN A 213 -2.21 8.05 -10.72
CA GLN A 213 -1.21 7.51 -9.83
C GLN A 213 -0.94 6.03 -10.17
N VAL A 214 0.33 5.64 -10.17
CA VAL A 214 0.74 4.24 -10.31
C VAL A 214 1.16 3.71 -8.95
N PHE A 215 0.58 2.60 -8.54
CA PHE A 215 1.08 1.81 -7.41
C PHE A 215 2.05 0.76 -7.90
N ALA A 216 3.18 0.67 -7.24
CA ALA A 216 4.22 -0.29 -7.55
C ALA A 216 4.68 -1.00 -6.28
N ALA A 217 5.09 -2.26 -6.45
CA ALA A 217 5.76 -3.04 -5.42
C ALA A 217 7.24 -3.18 -5.72
N ALA A 218 8.05 -3.32 -4.69
CA ALA A 218 9.47 -3.64 -4.84
C ALA A 218 10.03 -4.35 -3.60
N LEU A 219 11.10 -5.11 -3.82
CA LEU A 219 11.88 -5.75 -2.78
C LEU A 219 12.78 -4.73 -2.08
N VAL A 220 12.72 -4.66 -0.76
CA VAL A 220 13.62 -3.83 0.04
C VAL A 220 15.03 -4.43 -0.01
N LYS A 221 16.05 -3.58 -0.14
CA LYS A 221 17.45 -4.04 -0.09
C LYS A 221 17.77 -4.64 1.28
N GLY A 222 18.25 -5.89 1.28
CA GLY A 222 18.51 -6.62 2.51
C GLY A 222 17.26 -7.24 3.15
N ALA A 223 16.18 -7.44 2.40
CA ALA A 223 15.00 -8.20 2.81
C ALA A 223 15.40 -9.55 3.42
N LYS A 224 14.72 -9.94 4.50
CA LYS A 224 15.01 -11.21 5.19
C LYS A 224 14.42 -12.41 4.47
N GLU A 225 13.28 -12.20 3.80
CA GLU A 225 12.53 -13.24 3.09
C GLU A 225 12.47 -12.93 1.57
N PRO A 226 13.63 -12.86 0.85
CA PRO A 226 13.65 -12.36 -0.52
C PRO A 226 12.86 -13.25 -1.50
N GLU A 227 12.94 -14.58 -1.39
CA GLU A 227 12.24 -15.49 -2.31
C GLU A 227 10.73 -15.50 -2.05
N ALA A 228 10.30 -15.48 -0.79
CA ALA A 228 8.89 -15.35 -0.43
C ALA A 228 8.33 -14.00 -0.89
N SER A 229 9.11 -12.93 -0.77
CA SER A 229 8.75 -11.58 -1.22
C SER A 229 8.60 -11.49 -2.74
N LYS A 230 9.48 -12.10 -3.51
CA LYS A 230 9.36 -12.18 -4.98
C LYS A 230 8.08 -12.91 -5.38
N ARG A 231 7.74 -14.00 -4.69
CA ARG A 231 6.49 -14.73 -4.93
C ARG A 231 5.27 -13.87 -4.64
N LEU A 232 5.28 -13.08 -3.55
CA LEU A 232 4.20 -12.13 -3.24
C LEU A 232 4.07 -11.06 -4.34
N ILE A 233 5.17 -10.41 -4.73
CA ILE A 233 5.16 -9.39 -5.79
C ILE A 233 4.64 -10.00 -7.11
N ALA A 234 5.11 -11.18 -7.50
CA ALA A 234 4.65 -11.86 -8.71
C ALA A 234 3.15 -12.20 -8.65
N PHE A 235 2.65 -12.64 -7.50
CA PHE A 235 1.22 -12.90 -7.29
C PHE A 235 0.39 -11.62 -7.45
N LEU A 236 0.76 -10.53 -6.78
CA LEU A 236 0.07 -9.24 -6.88
C LEU A 236 0.14 -8.64 -8.30
N ALA A 237 1.20 -8.94 -9.04
CA ALA A 237 1.37 -8.53 -10.42
C ALA A 237 0.67 -9.45 -11.44
N SER A 238 0.19 -10.62 -11.03
CA SER A 238 -0.45 -11.60 -11.93
C SER A 238 -1.88 -11.23 -12.30
N GLU A 239 -2.45 -11.89 -13.31
CA GLU A 239 -3.86 -11.72 -13.71
C GLU A 239 -4.84 -12.12 -12.60
N ARG A 240 -4.44 -12.97 -11.66
CA ARG A 240 -5.26 -13.35 -10.49
C ARG A 240 -5.66 -12.15 -9.64
N ALA A 241 -4.84 -11.10 -9.60
CA ALA A 241 -5.11 -9.88 -8.87
C ALA A 241 -6.09 -8.93 -9.58
N THR A 242 -6.43 -9.16 -10.85
CA THR A 242 -7.19 -8.20 -11.68
C THR A 242 -8.53 -7.85 -11.07
N SER A 243 -9.35 -8.85 -10.70
CA SER A 243 -10.69 -8.61 -10.13
C SER A 243 -10.64 -7.78 -8.85
N ALA A 244 -9.73 -8.09 -7.92
CA ALA A 244 -9.57 -7.36 -6.67
C ALA A 244 -9.12 -5.91 -6.91
N ILE A 245 -8.20 -5.70 -7.86
CA ILE A 245 -7.73 -4.37 -8.25
C ILE A 245 -8.88 -3.55 -8.85
N GLU A 246 -9.64 -4.10 -9.80
CA GLU A 246 -10.71 -3.38 -10.51
C GLU A 246 -11.90 -3.03 -9.61
N LYS A 247 -12.27 -3.89 -8.68
CA LYS A 247 -13.32 -3.62 -7.68
C LYS A 247 -13.03 -2.36 -6.84
N THR A 248 -11.76 -1.98 -6.70
CA THR A 248 -11.36 -0.79 -5.95
C THR A 248 -11.23 0.46 -6.82
N GLY A 249 -11.72 0.43 -8.07
CA GLY A 249 -11.63 1.56 -9.00
C GLY A 249 -10.24 1.77 -9.62
N MET A 250 -9.32 0.86 -9.38
CA MET A 250 -8.02 0.83 -10.03
C MET A 250 -8.08 0.06 -11.37
N LYS A 251 -7.05 0.17 -12.17
CA LYS A 251 -6.85 -0.62 -13.39
C LYS A 251 -5.47 -1.24 -13.39
N ARG A 252 -5.34 -2.40 -14.02
CA ARG A 252 -4.03 -3.00 -14.27
C ARG A 252 -3.17 -2.08 -15.13
N PRO A 253 -1.84 -2.09 -14.98
CA PRO A 253 -0.95 -1.47 -15.95
C PRO A 253 -1.16 -2.16 -17.31
N ALA A 254 -1.01 -1.40 -18.41
CA ALA A 254 -0.93 -2.05 -19.72
C ALA A 254 0.27 -2.99 -19.73
N LEU A 255 0.10 -4.20 -20.24
CA LEU A 255 1.21 -5.13 -20.47
C LEU A 255 2.22 -4.43 -21.40
N ARG A 256 3.46 -4.36 -20.98
CA ARG A 256 4.58 -3.83 -21.80
C ARG A 256 5.07 -4.90 -22.74
#